data_0d952ca119109587f69892666709355d
#
_entry.id   0d952ca119109587f69892666709355d
#
_cell.length_a   1.000
_cell.length_b   1.000
_cell.length_c   1.000
_cell.angle_alpha   90.00
_cell.angle_beta   90.00
_cell.angle_gamma   90.00
#
_symmetry.space_group_name_H-M   'P 1'
#
loop_
_entity.id
_entity.type
_entity.pdbx_description
1 polymer ?
#
loop_
_entity_poly.entity_id
_entity_poly.type
_entity_poly.pdbx_seq_one_letter_code
_entity_poly.pdbx_strand_id
1 'polypeptide(L)'
;MPICPLCNSNSKAFYKDEFYECSCCKAIFRPFEKLLDNEKEKQRYESHTNDADDLGYQNFVSPITNSVLNEFSKDDLGLDFGCGRNSPIVKVLRDKSFQIFEYDPYFFDDKSVLEKKYDYIAACEVIEHFYNPKKEFDLLYKLLKEDGVLYLMTGIYNPNIDFPKWWYKNDLTHVFIFQEETFIWIKKEFR
;
A
#
# COMPACT_ATOMS: atom_id res chain seq x y z
N MET A 1 -22.07 -13.14 6.06
CA MET A 1 -20.81 -12.46 6.40
C MET A 1 -20.03 -12.25 5.11
N PRO A 2 -19.34 -11.13 4.93
CA PRO A 2 -18.62 -10.84 3.69
C PRO A 2 -17.45 -11.80 3.47
N ILE A 3 -17.11 -12.02 2.21
CA ILE A 3 -15.94 -12.83 1.80
C ILE A 3 -14.71 -11.93 1.76
N CYS A 4 -13.56 -12.44 2.18
CA CYS A 4 -12.30 -11.71 2.19
C CYS A 4 -11.87 -11.33 0.77
N PRO A 5 -11.61 -10.04 0.48
CA PRO A 5 -11.24 -9.60 -0.86
C PRO A 5 -9.80 -9.98 -1.26
N LEU A 6 -8.99 -10.47 -0.31
CA LEU A 6 -7.63 -10.92 -0.59
C LEU A 6 -7.57 -12.42 -0.92
N CYS A 7 -8.18 -13.28 -0.08
CA CYS A 7 -7.99 -14.73 -0.18
C CYS A 7 -9.28 -15.52 -0.44
N ASN A 8 -10.41 -14.84 -0.67
CA ASN A 8 -11.73 -15.44 -0.90
C ASN A 8 -12.24 -16.38 0.21
N SER A 9 -11.67 -16.32 1.40
CA SER A 9 -12.09 -17.12 2.55
C SER A 9 -13.22 -16.43 3.33
N ASN A 10 -13.93 -17.22 4.14
CA ASN A 10 -14.95 -16.69 5.05
C ASN A 10 -14.36 -15.75 6.09
N SER A 11 -15.19 -14.84 6.57
CA SER A 11 -14.84 -13.90 7.65
C SER A 11 -15.80 -14.01 8.82
N LYS A 12 -15.45 -13.39 9.93
CA LYS A 12 -16.29 -13.19 11.11
C LYS A 12 -16.35 -11.70 11.45
N ALA A 13 -17.41 -11.27 12.11
CA ALA A 13 -17.49 -9.91 12.62
C ALA A 13 -16.33 -9.64 13.59
N PHE A 14 -15.67 -8.50 13.42
CA PHE A 14 -14.53 -8.08 14.22
C PHE A 14 -14.84 -6.85 15.08
N TYR A 15 -15.36 -5.81 14.46
CA TYR A 15 -15.73 -4.59 15.19
C TYR A 15 -17.03 -4.00 14.62
N LYS A 16 -18.07 -4.00 15.43
CA LYS A 16 -19.43 -3.59 15.01
C LYS A 16 -19.80 -4.32 13.70
N ASP A 17 -20.64 -3.70 12.87
CA ASP A 17 -20.93 -4.15 11.50
C ASP A 17 -20.08 -3.39 10.47
N GLU A 18 -18.89 -2.91 10.87
CA GLU A 18 -18.01 -2.08 10.06
C GLU A 18 -16.74 -2.81 9.61
N PHE A 19 -16.24 -3.73 10.43
CA PHE A 19 -15.02 -4.48 10.14
C PHE A 19 -15.20 -5.96 10.37
N TYR A 20 -14.61 -6.75 9.49
CA TYR A 20 -14.62 -8.21 9.51
C TYR A 20 -13.20 -8.75 9.45
N GLU A 21 -12.93 -9.79 10.22
CA GLU A 21 -11.63 -10.48 10.19
C GLU A 21 -11.71 -11.75 9.35
N CYS A 22 -10.77 -11.91 8.43
CA CYS A 22 -10.64 -13.11 7.62
C CYS A 22 -10.22 -14.31 8.45
N SER A 23 -10.90 -15.45 8.28
CA SER A 23 -10.57 -16.68 9.00
C SER A 23 -9.24 -17.30 8.54
N CYS A 24 -8.78 -17.01 7.33
CA CYS A 24 -7.57 -17.57 6.71
C CYS A 24 -6.38 -16.61 6.82
N CYS A 25 -6.38 -15.51 6.08
CA CYS A 25 -5.23 -14.58 6.02
C CYS A 25 -5.18 -13.55 7.17
N LYS A 26 -6.17 -13.54 8.06
CA LYS A 26 -6.29 -12.65 9.22
C LYS A 26 -6.42 -11.16 8.91
N ALA A 27 -6.51 -10.77 7.66
CA ALA A 27 -6.79 -9.38 7.32
C ALA A 27 -8.11 -8.91 7.94
N ILE A 28 -8.15 -7.64 8.37
CA ILE A 28 -9.34 -6.98 8.87
C ILE A 28 -9.80 -6.01 7.79
N PHE A 29 -11.06 -6.09 7.35
CA PHE A 29 -11.50 -5.30 6.19
C PHE A 29 -12.92 -4.77 6.34
N ARG A 30 -13.21 -3.68 5.64
CA ARG A 30 -14.58 -3.16 5.49
C ARG A 30 -15.32 -3.94 4.41
N PRO A 31 -16.60 -4.28 4.61
CA PRO A 31 -17.40 -4.91 3.58
C PRO A 31 -17.69 -3.91 2.44
N PHE A 32 -17.90 -4.43 1.24
CA PHE A 32 -18.05 -3.63 0.01
C PHE A 32 -19.09 -2.50 0.15
N GLU A 33 -20.20 -2.77 0.84
CA GLU A 33 -21.31 -1.82 1.05
C GLU A 33 -20.94 -0.61 1.94
N LYS A 34 -19.77 -0.66 2.58
CA LYS A 34 -19.26 0.41 3.46
C LYS A 34 -18.10 1.19 2.85
N LEU A 35 -17.71 0.86 1.61
CA LEU A 35 -16.65 1.57 0.91
C LEU A 35 -17.14 2.93 0.41
N LEU A 36 -16.21 3.87 0.28
CA LEU A 36 -16.52 5.16 -0.33
C LEU A 36 -16.71 4.99 -1.85
N ASP A 37 -17.48 5.87 -2.44
CA ASP A 37 -17.47 6.04 -3.88
C ASP A 37 -16.17 6.75 -4.34
N ASN A 38 -15.81 6.55 -5.61
CA ASN A 38 -14.56 7.08 -6.17
C ASN A 38 -14.42 8.61 -6.03
N GLU A 39 -15.54 9.35 -6.05
CA GLU A 39 -15.51 10.81 -5.95
C GLU A 39 -15.11 11.26 -4.55
N LYS A 40 -15.71 10.68 -3.52
CA LYS A 40 -15.38 10.98 -2.11
C LYS A 40 -13.97 10.52 -1.75
N GLU A 41 -13.54 9.37 -2.27
CA GLU A 41 -12.18 8.88 -2.11
C GLU A 41 -11.18 9.87 -2.71
N LYS A 42 -11.38 10.30 -3.96
CA LYS A 42 -10.55 11.29 -4.63
C LYS A 42 -10.48 12.62 -3.86
N GLN A 43 -11.64 13.13 -3.40
CA GLN A 43 -11.68 14.35 -2.58
C GLN A 43 -10.86 14.21 -1.29
N ARG A 44 -10.87 13.03 -0.66
CA ARG A 44 -10.04 12.75 0.52
C ARG A 44 -8.56 12.86 0.18
N TYR A 45 -8.10 12.26 -0.91
CA TYR A 45 -6.70 12.34 -1.34
C TYR A 45 -6.28 13.75 -1.77
N GLU A 46 -7.17 14.50 -2.41
CA GLU A 46 -6.92 15.90 -2.79
C GLU A 46 -6.74 16.82 -1.58
N SER A 47 -7.27 16.45 -0.42
CA SER A 47 -7.09 17.20 0.82
C SER A 47 -5.71 17.01 1.47
N HIS A 48 -4.93 16.03 1.03
CA HIS A 48 -3.56 15.82 1.52
C HIS A 48 -2.60 16.80 0.85
N THR A 49 -1.94 17.62 1.65
CA THR A 49 -0.87 18.51 1.20
C THR A 49 0.47 17.84 1.45
N ASN A 50 0.90 17.00 0.50
CA ASN A 50 2.22 16.38 0.59
C ASN A 50 3.26 17.35 0.02
N ASP A 51 4.29 17.64 0.80
CA ASP A 51 5.46 18.39 0.37
C ASP A 51 6.67 17.43 0.38
N ALA A 52 7.19 17.12 -0.81
CA ALA A 52 8.33 16.23 -0.95
C ALA A 52 9.62 16.80 -0.36
N ASP A 53 9.71 18.12 -0.16
CA ASP A 53 10.85 18.79 0.46
C ASP A 53 10.73 18.85 2.00
N ASP A 54 9.59 18.46 2.59
CA ASP A 54 9.43 18.37 4.04
C ASP A 54 10.33 17.27 4.63
N LEU A 55 11.28 17.68 5.48
CA LEU A 55 12.23 16.77 6.10
C LEU A 55 11.56 15.74 7.03
N GLY A 56 10.45 16.09 7.67
CA GLY A 56 9.68 15.17 8.51
C GLY A 56 9.08 14.05 7.66
N TYR A 57 8.55 14.40 6.48
CA TYR A 57 7.99 13.43 5.55
C TYR A 57 9.09 12.56 4.88
N GLN A 58 10.24 13.15 4.52
CA GLN A 58 11.41 12.38 4.07
C GLN A 58 11.91 11.41 5.14
N ASN A 59 11.94 11.82 6.41
CA ASN A 59 12.28 10.95 7.53
C ASN A 59 11.25 9.83 7.73
N PHE A 60 9.97 10.12 7.56
CA PHE A 60 8.90 9.11 7.63
C PHE A 60 9.09 8.00 6.61
N VAL A 61 9.43 8.31 5.36
CA VAL A 61 9.65 7.31 4.30
C VAL A 61 11.07 6.72 4.30
N SER A 62 11.95 7.17 5.20
CA SER A 62 13.35 6.75 5.25
C SER A 62 13.57 5.24 5.39
N PRO A 63 12.69 4.43 6.03
CA PRO A 63 12.86 2.98 6.03
C PRO A 63 12.89 2.39 4.62
N ILE A 64 12.03 2.88 3.71
CA ILE A 64 12.00 2.44 2.31
C ILE A 64 13.22 3.00 1.56
N THR A 65 13.43 4.31 1.61
CA THR A 65 14.51 4.94 0.81
C THR A 65 15.89 4.44 1.22
N ASN A 66 16.14 4.23 2.52
CA ASN A 66 17.42 3.68 2.99
C ASN A 66 17.61 2.22 2.54
N SER A 67 16.57 1.39 2.55
CA SER A 67 16.66 0.02 2.05
C SER A 67 17.02 0.02 0.56
N VAL A 68 16.34 0.84 -0.24
CA VAL A 68 16.64 0.98 -1.68
C VAL A 68 18.09 1.44 -1.91
N LEU A 69 18.54 2.48 -1.18
CA LEU A 69 19.90 3.02 -1.32
C LEU A 69 20.99 2.03 -0.93
N ASN A 70 20.69 1.07 -0.05
CA ASN A 70 21.65 0.05 0.42
C ASN A 70 21.65 -1.22 -0.45
N GLU A 71 20.51 -1.57 -1.05
CA GLU A 71 20.30 -2.86 -1.70
C GLU A 71 20.37 -2.78 -3.24
N PHE A 72 20.13 -1.58 -3.81
CA PHE A 72 20.07 -1.35 -5.25
C PHE A 72 21.10 -0.32 -5.73
N SER A 73 21.33 -0.33 -7.03
CA SER A 73 22.21 0.60 -7.74
C SER A 73 21.41 1.62 -8.56
N LYS A 74 22.13 2.58 -9.17
CA LYS A 74 21.51 3.59 -10.05
C LYS A 74 21.06 3.04 -11.39
N ASP A 75 21.51 1.85 -11.75
CA ASP A 75 21.14 1.16 -12.99
C ASP A 75 19.84 0.34 -12.81
N ASP A 76 19.43 0.11 -11.55
CA ASP A 76 18.22 -0.60 -11.21
C ASP A 76 16.99 0.31 -11.37
N LEU A 77 15.89 -0.29 -11.79
CA LEU A 77 14.66 0.42 -12.10
C LEU A 77 13.63 0.26 -10.99
N GLY A 78 13.17 1.37 -10.43
CA GLY A 78 12.16 1.42 -9.39
C GLY A 78 10.81 1.94 -9.86
N LEU A 79 9.78 1.61 -9.09
CA LEU A 79 8.44 2.19 -9.18
C LEU A 79 7.96 2.62 -7.79
N ASP A 80 7.46 3.84 -7.68
CA ASP A 80 6.65 4.28 -6.54
C ASP A 80 5.17 4.14 -6.91
N PHE A 81 4.52 3.13 -6.33
CA PHE A 81 3.13 2.78 -6.62
C PHE A 81 2.20 3.41 -5.59
N GLY A 82 1.28 4.24 -6.04
CA GLY A 82 0.45 5.10 -5.18
C GLY A 82 1.23 6.32 -4.69
N CYS A 83 2.06 6.91 -5.54
CA CYS A 83 3.00 7.98 -5.19
C CYS A 83 2.35 9.30 -4.73
N GLY A 84 1.03 9.47 -4.94
CA GLY A 84 0.36 10.73 -4.66
C GLY A 84 0.86 11.88 -5.55
N ARG A 85 0.65 13.14 -5.14
CA ARG A 85 1.04 14.31 -5.93
C ARG A 85 2.54 14.63 -5.89
N ASN A 86 3.15 14.49 -4.72
CA ASN A 86 4.54 14.85 -4.47
C ASN A 86 5.18 13.80 -3.56
N SER A 87 5.77 12.77 -4.15
CA SER A 87 6.38 11.69 -3.39
C SER A 87 7.75 12.05 -2.84
N PRO A 88 7.95 11.99 -1.51
CA PRO A 88 9.26 12.13 -0.91
C PRO A 88 10.19 10.94 -1.25
N ILE A 89 9.65 9.73 -1.50
CA ILE A 89 10.45 8.57 -1.96
C ILE A 89 11.11 8.89 -3.29
N VAL A 90 10.31 9.34 -4.25
CA VAL A 90 10.79 9.73 -5.59
C VAL A 90 11.81 10.85 -5.51
N LYS A 91 11.52 11.89 -4.72
CA LYS A 91 12.43 13.03 -4.51
C LYS A 91 13.79 12.55 -3.99
N VAL A 92 13.80 11.81 -2.86
CA VAL A 92 15.03 11.35 -2.22
C VAL A 92 15.85 10.45 -3.14
N LEU A 93 15.22 9.53 -3.86
CA LEU A 93 15.92 8.60 -4.74
C LEU A 93 16.44 9.28 -6.01
N ARG A 94 15.66 10.20 -6.62
CA ARG A 94 16.11 10.98 -7.79
C ARG A 94 17.26 11.92 -7.46
N ASP A 95 17.27 12.54 -6.27
CA ASP A 95 18.39 13.37 -5.80
C ASP A 95 19.69 12.56 -5.66
N LYS A 96 19.58 11.24 -5.46
CA LYS A 96 20.70 10.28 -5.46
C LYS A 96 20.98 9.66 -6.83
N SER A 97 20.28 10.14 -7.88
CA SER A 97 20.41 9.67 -9.26
C SER A 97 19.91 8.23 -9.50
N PHE A 98 19.00 7.74 -8.67
CA PHE A 98 18.31 6.46 -8.91
C PHE A 98 17.21 6.64 -9.97
N GLN A 99 16.96 5.58 -10.75
CA GLN A 99 15.88 5.54 -11.72
C GLN A 99 14.60 5.04 -11.05
N ILE A 100 13.62 5.93 -10.90
CA ILE A 100 12.33 5.58 -10.30
C ILE A 100 11.19 6.21 -11.08
N PHE A 101 10.19 5.42 -11.44
CA PHE A 101 8.93 5.83 -12.04
C PHE A 101 7.89 6.09 -10.97
N GLU A 102 6.85 6.81 -11.33
CA GLU A 102 5.72 7.17 -10.50
C GLU A 102 4.45 6.62 -11.11
N TYR A 103 3.59 6.06 -10.29
CA TYR A 103 2.23 5.70 -10.66
C TYR A 103 1.25 6.04 -9.54
N ASP A 104 0.20 6.72 -9.90
CA ASP A 104 -0.95 6.95 -9.02
C ASP A 104 -2.20 7.13 -9.90
N PRO A 105 -3.31 6.41 -9.63
CA PRO A 105 -4.49 6.44 -10.49
C PRO A 105 -5.20 7.80 -10.55
N TYR A 106 -4.94 8.68 -9.57
CA TYR A 106 -5.56 10.01 -9.50
C TYR A 106 -4.62 11.14 -9.93
N PHE A 107 -3.30 10.97 -9.78
CA PHE A 107 -2.33 12.06 -9.94
C PHE A 107 -1.28 11.80 -11.03
N PHE A 108 -0.92 10.54 -11.28
CA PHE A 108 0.08 10.12 -12.26
C PHE A 108 -0.37 8.86 -13.01
N ASP A 109 -1.48 8.96 -13.74
CA ASP A 109 -2.13 7.81 -14.40
C ASP A 109 -1.48 7.44 -15.75
N ASP A 110 -0.16 7.32 -15.78
CA ASP A 110 0.56 6.80 -16.94
C ASP A 110 0.57 5.25 -16.92
N LYS A 111 -0.34 4.66 -17.68
CA LYS A 111 -0.46 3.20 -17.79
C LYS A 111 0.76 2.53 -18.41
N SER A 112 1.61 3.26 -19.15
CA SER A 112 2.81 2.70 -19.78
C SER A 112 3.83 2.19 -18.75
N VAL A 113 3.84 2.76 -17.54
CA VAL A 113 4.69 2.28 -16.45
C VAL A 113 4.23 0.92 -15.90
N LEU A 114 2.96 0.57 -16.07
CA LEU A 114 2.40 -0.73 -15.68
C LEU A 114 2.67 -1.85 -16.72
N GLU A 115 3.39 -1.54 -17.80
CA GLU A 115 3.85 -2.51 -18.80
C GLU A 115 5.32 -2.92 -18.60
N LYS A 116 6.02 -2.28 -17.66
CA LYS A 116 7.45 -2.48 -17.37
C LYS A 116 7.66 -3.52 -16.26
N LYS A 117 8.92 -3.90 -16.08
CA LYS A 117 9.40 -4.73 -14.97
C LYS A 117 10.39 -3.95 -14.12
N TYR A 118 10.28 -4.10 -12.81
CA TYR A 118 11.03 -3.31 -11.84
C TYR A 118 11.91 -4.19 -10.95
N ASP A 119 13.08 -3.68 -10.60
CA ASP A 119 13.96 -4.27 -9.61
C ASP A 119 13.41 -4.08 -8.21
N TYR A 120 12.76 -2.93 -7.96
CA TYR A 120 12.04 -2.66 -6.72
C TYR A 120 10.76 -1.87 -6.96
N ILE A 121 9.77 -2.11 -6.10
CA ILE A 121 8.53 -1.32 -6.04
C ILE A 121 8.35 -0.86 -4.61
N ALA A 122 8.09 0.44 -4.42
CA ALA A 122 7.70 1.02 -3.15
C ALA A 122 6.20 1.29 -3.13
N ALA A 123 5.52 1.01 -2.02
CA ALA A 123 4.15 1.42 -1.76
C ALA A 123 4.02 1.81 -0.28
N CYS A 124 3.97 3.11 -0.01
CA CYS A 124 3.95 3.69 1.33
C CYS A 124 2.60 4.31 1.63
N GLU A 125 1.88 3.80 2.65
CA GLU A 125 0.51 4.22 2.99
C GLU A 125 -0.43 4.14 1.76
N VAL A 126 -0.46 2.96 1.13
CA VAL A 126 -1.21 2.71 -0.12
C VAL A 126 -2.03 1.43 -0.02
N ILE A 127 -1.45 0.34 0.48
CA ILE A 127 -2.06 -0.99 0.39
C ILE A 127 -3.33 -1.12 1.25
N GLU A 128 -3.47 -0.33 2.30
CA GLU A 128 -4.67 -0.23 3.13
C GLU A 128 -5.88 0.36 2.40
N HIS A 129 -5.64 1.04 1.29
CA HIS A 129 -6.67 1.62 0.43
C HIS A 129 -7.15 0.67 -0.67
N PHE A 130 -6.58 -0.53 -0.79
CA PHE A 130 -6.96 -1.48 -1.84
C PHE A 130 -8.36 -2.04 -1.64
N TYR A 131 -9.30 -1.66 -2.49
CA TYR A 131 -10.66 -2.22 -2.53
C TYR A 131 -10.67 -3.68 -3.00
N ASN A 132 -9.72 -4.03 -3.86
CA ASN A 132 -9.48 -5.39 -4.32
C ASN A 132 -8.00 -5.77 -4.14
N PRO A 133 -7.55 -6.04 -2.90
CA PRO A 133 -6.15 -6.30 -2.61
C PRO A 133 -5.57 -7.48 -3.40
N LYS A 134 -6.37 -8.52 -3.70
CA LYS A 134 -5.89 -9.65 -4.54
C LYS A 134 -5.43 -9.16 -5.90
N LYS A 135 -6.26 -8.37 -6.59
CA LYS A 135 -5.96 -7.82 -7.91
C LYS A 135 -4.73 -6.92 -7.89
N GLU A 136 -4.62 -6.08 -6.87
CA GLU A 136 -3.51 -5.14 -6.75
C GLU A 136 -2.19 -5.87 -6.42
N PHE A 137 -2.21 -6.86 -5.54
CA PHE A 137 -1.02 -7.69 -5.30
C PHE A 137 -0.64 -8.54 -6.51
N ASP A 138 -1.61 -9.08 -7.27
CA ASP A 138 -1.34 -9.76 -8.55
C ASP A 138 -0.62 -8.83 -9.54
N LEU A 139 -1.06 -7.56 -9.60
CA LEU A 139 -0.42 -6.55 -10.43
C LEU A 139 1.00 -6.25 -9.95
N LEU A 140 1.18 -5.92 -8.66
CA LEU A 140 2.50 -5.61 -8.08
C LEU A 140 3.49 -6.75 -8.30
N TYR A 141 3.08 -7.99 -8.05
CA TYR A 141 3.90 -9.17 -8.31
C TYR A 141 4.25 -9.32 -9.80
N LYS A 142 3.26 -9.09 -10.67
CA LYS A 142 3.47 -9.12 -12.13
C LYS A 142 4.47 -8.04 -12.59
N LEU A 143 4.56 -6.91 -11.92
CA LEU A 143 5.46 -5.81 -12.27
C LEU A 143 6.88 -6.03 -11.75
N LEU A 144 7.11 -6.89 -10.76
CA LEU A 144 8.45 -7.22 -10.28
C LEU A 144 9.20 -8.10 -11.28
N LYS A 145 10.52 -7.90 -11.37
CA LYS A 145 11.46 -8.87 -11.95
C LYS A 145 11.55 -10.11 -11.05
N GLU A 146 12.23 -11.17 -11.49
CA GLU A 146 12.32 -12.46 -10.78
C GLU A 146 12.90 -12.29 -9.36
N ASP A 147 13.94 -11.48 -9.20
CA ASP A 147 14.56 -11.16 -7.90
C ASP A 147 14.14 -9.79 -7.37
N GLY A 148 13.04 -9.23 -7.89
CA GLY A 148 12.57 -7.91 -7.51
C GLY A 148 11.99 -7.85 -6.10
N VAL A 149 12.13 -6.69 -5.44
CA VAL A 149 11.71 -6.47 -4.06
C VAL A 149 10.51 -5.53 -3.98
N LEU A 150 9.51 -5.90 -3.18
CA LEU A 150 8.37 -5.06 -2.86
C LEU A 150 8.51 -4.49 -1.44
N TYR A 151 8.71 -3.17 -1.34
CA TYR A 151 8.74 -2.44 -0.08
C TYR A 151 7.36 -1.90 0.26
N LEU A 152 6.80 -2.37 1.36
CA LEU A 152 5.48 -1.97 1.85
C LEU A 152 5.60 -1.28 3.19
N MET A 153 4.94 -0.14 3.33
CA MET A 153 4.81 0.57 4.59
C MET A 153 3.34 0.93 4.82
N THR A 154 2.78 0.44 5.95
CA THR A 154 1.36 0.61 6.32
C THR A 154 1.18 0.36 7.82
N GLY A 155 0.07 0.80 8.38
CA GLY A 155 -0.30 0.49 9.77
C GLY A 155 -0.66 -0.98 9.96
N ILE A 156 0.05 -1.67 10.85
CA ILE A 156 -0.20 -3.08 11.18
C ILE A 156 -0.98 -3.17 12.48
N TYR A 157 -2.13 -3.83 12.44
CA TYR A 157 -2.87 -4.14 13.66
C TYR A 157 -2.27 -5.34 14.38
N ASN A 158 -2.20 -5.24 15.71
CA ASN A 158 -1.89 -6.36 16.59
C ASN A 158 -2.81 -6.30 17.82
N PRO A 159 -2.99 -7.41 18.57
CA PRO A 159 -3.93 -7.49 19.70
C PRO A 159 -3.63 -6.53 20.89
N ASN A 160 -2.45 -5.93 20.94
CA ASN A 160 -2.12 -4.92 21.98
C ASN A 160 -2.69 -3.53 21.65
N ILE A 161 -3.17 -3.33 20.42
CA ILE A 161 -3.81 -2.08 19.99
C ILE A 161 -5.29 -2.11 20.42
N ASP A 162 -5.74 -1.11 21.17
CA ASP A 162 -7.17 -0.89 21.45
C ASP A 162 -7.87 -0.44 20.14
N PHE A 163 -8.35 -1.40 19.36
CA PHE A 163 -8.94 -1.15 18.04
C PHE A 163 -10.05 -0.07 18.06
N PRO A 164 -11.00 -0.04 19.02
CA PRO A 164 -11.96 1.03 19.17
C PRO A 164 -11.36 2.43 19.20
N LYS A 165 -10.19 2.62 19.82
CA LYS A 165 -9.50 3.90 19.97
C LYS A 165 -8.44 4.16 18.91
N TRP A 166 -8.09 3.17 18.11
CA TRP A 166 -7.04 3.30 17.11
C TRP A 166 -7.46 4.25 15.99
N TRP A 167 -6.73 5.36 15.87
CA TRP A 167 -7.04 6.43 14.91
C TRP A 167 -7.03 5.96 13.45
N TYR A 168 -6.16 5.01 13.12
CA TYR A 168 -5.95 4.50 11.76
C TYR A 168 -7.23 3.97 11.10
N LYS A 169 -8.08 3.27 11.85
CA LYS A 169 -9.37 2.79 11.36
C LYS A 169 -10.42 3.88 11.10
N ASN A 170 -10.17 5.12 11.59
CA ASN A 170 -11.12 6.23 11.45
C ASN A 170 -11.02 6.89 10.09
N ASP A 171 -9.92 6.68 9.35
CA ASP A 171 -9.87 7.04 7.94
C ASP A 171 -10.79 6.11 7.15
N LEU A 172 -11.78 6.69 6.47
CA LEU A 172 -12.77 5.92 5.73
C LEU A 172 -12.18 5.28 4.45
N THR A 173 -11.02 5.76 4.02
CA THR A 173 -10.28 5.20 2.90
C THR A 173 -9.38 4.02 3.31
N HIS A 174 -9.16 3.80 4.63
CA HIS A 174 -8.49 2.61 5.14
C HIS A 174 -9.49 1.45 5.20
N VAL A 175 -9.59 0.73 4.11
CA VAL A 175 -10.60 -0.32 3.91
C VAL A 175 -10.08 -1.72 4.18
N PHE A 176 -8.74 -1.89 4.19
CA PHE A 176 -8.09 -3.18 4.37
C PHE A 176 -6.90 -3.05 5.32
N ILE A 177 -7.03 -3.60 6.53
CA ILE A 177 -6.06 -3.49 7.61
C ILE A 177 -5.28 -4.79 7.71
N PHE A 178 -3.97 -4.68 7.71
CA PHE A 178 -3.04 -5.81 7.74
C PHE A 178 -2.70 -6.21 9.18
N GLN A 179 -2.46 -7.50 9.36
CA GLN A 179 -1.82 -8.10 10.51
C GLN A 179 -0.52 -8.80 10.05
N GLU A 180 0.35 -9.20 10.95
CA GLU A 180 1.57 -9.91 10.60
C GLU A 180 1.27 -11.20 9.82
N GLU A 181 0.24 -11.95 10.23
CA GLU A 181 -0.22 -13.16 9.56
C GLU A 181 -0.71 -12.91 8.14
N THR A 182 -1.23 -11.70 7.87
CA THR A 182 -1.64 -11.32 6.50
C THR A 182 -0.43 -11.23 5.59
N PHE A 183 0.67 -10.64 6.03
CA PHE A 183 1.91 -10.59 5.26
C PHE A 183 2.56 -11.95 5.10
N ILE A 184 2.51 -12.82 6.13
CA ILE A 184 2.97 -14.21 6.02
C ILE A 184 2.17 -14.94 4.93
N TRP A 185 0.84 -14.74 4.87
CA TRP A 185 -0.01 -15.33 3.85
C TRP A 185 0.33 -14.78 2.44
N ILE A 186 0.48 -13.44 2.30
CA ILE A 186 0.86 -12.80 1.03
C ILE A 186 2.19 -13.36 0.53
N LYS A 187 3.21 -13.40 1.39
CA LYS A 187 4.53 -13.93 1.03
C LYS A 187 4.48 -15.39 0.56
N LYS A 188 3.54 -16.19 1.07
CA LYS A 188 3.37 -17.58 0.65
C LYS A 188 2.65 -17.72 -0.69
N GLU A 189 1.67 -16.86 -0.93
CA GLU A 189 0.80 -16.91 -2.11
C GLU A 189 1.49 -16.34 -3.36
N PHE A 190 2.28 -15.28 -3.19
CA PHE A 190 2.93 -14.53 -4.27
C PHE A 190 4.44 -14.83 -4.36
N ARG A 191 4.81 -16.10 -4.33
CA ARG A 191 6.19 -16.57 -4.49
C ARG A 191 6.52 -16.91 -5.93
#